data_513f6c982ec10756aa401671159fa527
#
_entry.id   513f6c982ec10756aa401671159fa527
#
_cell.length_a   1.000
_cell.length_b   1.000
_cell.length_c   1.000
_cell.angle_alpha   90.00
_cell.angle_beta   90.00
_cell.angle_gamma   90.00
#
_symmetry.space_group_name_H-M   'P 1'
#
loop_
_entity.id
_entity.type
_entity.pdbx_description
1 polymer ?
#
loop_
_entity_poly.entity_id
_entity_poly.type
_entity_poly.pdbx_seq_one_letter_code
_entity_poly.pdbx_strand_id
1 'polypeptide(L)'
;MYEAPIKDLNFVIKNLIDLGKLNKVSDYSEFSDDLVEAVLEEAGKIASEVLDPCNLSGDHEGSKRLDTGEVVTPKGYKEAYESLRDGGWFGLEAKEKFGGQQIPVTLSAAVNEIWHSSNMSLALCHLLTQGLIYALQKSASEDQKSFYIPKLASGHWTGTMNLTEPQSGTDLSTIKTKAIKENGHYKIYGQKIYITYGEHDLSENIIHLVLARTPEAPEGNKGISVFLVPKFIPNDDGSIGKKNDVTCLSIEKKLGVKGSPTAVLQFGEKDGAIGYLVGEENQGLNIMFEMMNHARFSVGVQGLAVSERAYQQSKMYAFDRVQGVPIDGQKGDPIIHHPDVLRLSSTMKSEIEAMRALAIYGAFALDMTKSDESEYWETKSSLMIPIIKGWLTERSLEITSNAIQIHGGMGFIEETGIAQHYRDARILPIYEGTTAIQANDLVFRKTLRDNGKSILELIDEIKTDTEASASSDRLKELCKKMDSSIDSAKKVVEHIVSTSNNKKRPAVSSVNYLMMLGYIFGGWMMIKTCLLYTSDAADEYSR
;
A
#
# COMPACT_ATOMS: atom_id res chain seq x y z
N MET A 1 14.08 -12.35 -14.17
CA MET A 1 14.25 -10.88 -14.13
C MET A 1 12.84 -10.29 -14.14
N TYR A 2 12.57 -9.30 -13.30
CA TYR A 2 11.28 -8.60 -13.26
C TYR A 2 11.14 -7.67 -14.48
N GLU A 3 9.95 -7.60 -15.05
CA GLU A 3 9.59 -6.68 -16.12
C GLU A 3 8.35 -5.89 -15.68
N ALA A 4 8.46 -4.55 -15.65
CA ALA A 4 7.35 -3.72 -15.23
C ALA A 4 6.18 -3.80 -16.23
N PRO A 5 4.92 -3.96 -15.77
CA PRO A 5 3.75 -4.09 -16.65
C PRO A 5 3.30 -2.72 -17.22
N ILE A 6 4.22 -2.00 -17.86
CA ILE A 6 4.03 -0.61 -18.33
C ILE A 6 2.82 -0.48 -19.25
N LYS A 7 2.64 -1.44 -20.17
CA LYS A 7 1.51 -1.42 -21.11
C LYS A 7 0.15 -1.52 -20.39
N ASP A 8 0.05 -2.42 -19.39
CA ASP A 8 -1.17 -2.61 -18.62
C ASP A 8 -1.45 -1.38 -17.74
N LEU A 9 -0.41 -0.80 -17.11
CA LEU A 9 -0.51 0.41 -16.31
C LEU A 9 -0.93 1.63 -17.16
N ASN A 10 -0.28 1.84 -18.31
CA ASN A 10 -0.65 2.90 -19.24
C ASN A 10 -2.09 2.75 -19.72
N PHE A 11 -2.51 1.52 -20.07
CA PHE A 11 -3.88 1.27 -20.51
C PHE A 11 -4.89 1.66 -19.43
N VAL A 12 -4.68 1.23 -18.18
CA VAL A 12 -5.59 1.54 -17.06
C VAL A 12 -5.62 3.05 -16.77
N ILE A 13 -4.46 3.70 -16.71
CA ILE A 13 -4.38 5.14 -16.41
C ILE A 13 -4.99 5.99 -17.53
N LYS A 14 -4.71 5.67 -18.79
CA LYS A 14 -5.18 6.48 -19.93
C LYS A 14 -6.65 6.27 -20.26
N ASN A 15 -7.20 5.08 -19.99
CA ASN A 15 -8.54 4.72 -20.46
C ASN A 15 -9.56 4.55 -19.35
N LEU A 16 -9.18 4.02 -18.18
CA LEU A 16 -10.14 3.74 -17.10
C LEU A 16 -10.46 4.97 -16.24
N ILE A 17 -9.49 5.88 -16.07
CA ILE A 17 -9.68 7.11 -15.32
C ILE A 17 -9.92 8.29 -16.24
N ASP A 18 -10.63 9.30 -15.75
CA ASP A 18 -10.88 10.54 -16.48
C ASP A 18 -9.76 11.56 -16.22
N LEU A 19 -8.70 11.53 -17.08
CA LEU A 19 -7.59 12.48 -17.00
C LEU A 19 -8.07 13.94 -17.15
N GLY A 20 -9.12 14.17 -17.93
CA GLY A 20 -9.70 15.51 -18.08
C GLY A 20 -10.33 16.05 -16.79
N LYS A 21 -10.85 15.16 -15.94
CA LYS A 21 -11.29 15.55 -14.58
C LYS A 21 -10.11 15.78 -13.65
N LEU A 22 -9.08 14.93 -13.72
CA LEU A 22 -7.89 15.06 -12.88
C LEU A 22 -7.17 16.39 -13.16
N ASN A 23 -7.05 16.81 -14.43
CA ASN A 23 -6.41 18.07 -14.82
C ASN A 23 -7.19 19.35 -14.40
N LYS A 24 -8.45 19.21 -13.99
CA LYS A 24 -9.20 20.33 -13.38
C LYS A 24 -8.82 20.56 -11.92
N VAL A 25 -8.18 19.59 -11.27
CA VAL A 25 -7.59 19.80 -9.94
C VAL A 25 -6.35 20.67 -10.10
N SER A 26 -6.31 21.83 -9.42
CA SER A 26 -5.26 22.83 -9.59
C SER A 26 -3.84 22.28 -9.38
N ASP A 27 -3.69 21.33 -8.46
CA ASP A 27 -2.42 20.67 -8.15
C ASP A 27 -1.89 19.81 -9.32
N TYR A 28 -2.74 19.45 -10.30
CA TYR A 28 -2.45 18.46 -11.34
C TYR A 28 -2.72 18.95 -12.77
N SER A 29 -2.77 20.27 -12.98
CA SER A 29 -3.10 20.89 -14.27
C SER A 29 -2.14 20.55 -15.40
N GLU A 30 -0.90 20.17 -15.11
CA GLU A 30 0.14 19.80 -16.07
C GLU A 30 0.28 18.28 -16.26
N PHE A 31 -0.57 17.48 -15.60
CA PHE A 31 -0.53 16.02 -15.70
C PHE A 31 -0.96 15.57 -17.11
N SER A 32 -0.08 14.83 -17.82
CA SER A 32 -0.27 14.43 -19.21
C SER A 32 0.08 12.97 -19.45
N ASP A 33 -0.42 12.42 -20.56
CA ASP A 33 -0.09 11.06 -21.00
C ASP A 33 1.40 10.84 -21.20
N ASP A 34 2.12 11.83 -21.77
CA ASP A 34 3.56 11.75 -21.99
C ASP A 34 4.33 11.70 -20.68
N LEU A 35 3.88 12.47 -19.66
CA LEU A 35 4.47 12.42 -18.32
C LEU A 35 4.25 11.04 -17.68
N VAL A 36 3.04 10.48 -17.78
CA VAL A 36 2.73 9.13 -17.27
C VAL A 36 3.68 8.11 -17.88
N GLU A 37 3.82 8.10 -19.21
CA GLU A 37 4.65 7.15 -19.92
C GLU A 37 6.13 7.26 -19.53
N ALA A 38 6.67 8.46 -19.52
CA ALA A 38 8.06 8.72 -19.14
C ALA A 38 8.38 8.29 -17.69
N VAL A 39 7.48 8.59 -16.75
CA VAL A 39 7.66 8.20 -15.33
C VAL A 39 7.59 6.68 -15.17
N LEU A 40 6.64 6.01 -15.83
CA LEU A 40 6.50 4.55 -15.72
C LEU A 40 7.68 3.80 -16.39
N GLU A 41 8.18 4.28 -17.52
CA GLU A 41 9.36 3.72 -18.19
C GLU A 41 10.61 3.81 -17.31
N GLU A 42 10.88 4.98 -16.74
CA GLU A 42 12.05 5.16 -15.88
C GLU A 42 11.90 4.39 -14.56
N ALA A 43 10.71 4.37 -13.94
CA ALA A 43 10.43 3.55 -12.77
C ALA A 43 10.64 2.06 -13.06
N GLY A 44 10.20 1.58 -14.23
CA GLY A 44 10.38 0.21 -14.70
C GLY A 44 11.84 -0.16 -14.92
N LYS A 45 12.63 0.75 -15.48
CA LYS A 45 14.07 0.57 -15.66
C LYS A 45 14.80 0.45 -14.32
N ILE A 46 14.55 1.34 -13.38
CA ILE A 46 15.11 1.27 -12.03
C ILE A 46 14.70 -0.04 -11.35
N ALA A 47 13.45 -0.45 -11.49
CA ALA A 47 12.95 -1.68 -10.90
C ALA A 47 13.72 -2.91 -11.40
N SER A 48 13.94 -3.03 -12.71
CA SER A 48 14.60 -4.19 -13.31
C SER A 48 16.13 -4.17 -13.16
N GLU A 49 16.76 -3.00 -13.27
CA GLU A 49 18.23 -2.88 -13.29
C GLU A 49 18.82 -2.67 -11.89
N VAL A 50 18.06 -2.11 -10.94
CA VAL A 50 18.57 -1.70 -9.61
C VAL A 50 17.92 -2.46 -8.47
N LEU A 51 16.58 -2.53 -8.42
CA LEU A 51 15.87 -3.10 -7.27
C LEU A 51 15.76 -4.63 -7.34
N ASP A 52 15.41 -5.21 -8.50
CA ASP A 52 15.28 -6.66 -8.68
C ASP A 52 16.58 -7.44 -8.41
N PRO A 53 17.77 -6.98 -8.84
CA PRO A 53 19.01 -7.71 -8.60
C PRO A 53 19.34 -7.97 -7.12
N CYS A 54 18.90 -7.11 -6.19
CA CYS A 54 19.14 -7.29 -4.77
C CYS A 54 17.94 -7.88 -3.99
N ASN A 55 16.85 -8.27 -4.66
CA ASN A 55 15.65 -8.79 -4.00
C ASN A 55 15.87 -10.17 -3.35
N LEU A 56 16.27 -11.19 -4.13
CA LEU A 56 16.44 -12.55 -3.64
C LEU A 56 17.62 -12.66 -2.66
N SER A 57 18.74 -12.00 -2.97
CA SER A 57 19.88 -11.94 -2.06
C SER A 57 19.52 -11.25 -0.74
N GLY A 58 18.71 -10.20 -0.80
CA GLY A 58 18.18 -9.49 0.37
C GLY A 58 17.28 -10.37 1.25
N ASP A 59 16.45 -11.25 0.67
CA ASP A 59 15.64 -12.22 1.42
C ASP A 59 16.53 -13.28 2.11
N HIS A 60 17.55 -13.79 1.42
CA HIS A 60 18.47 -14.78 1.97
C HIS A 60 19.35 -14.21 3.08
N GLU A 61 19.89 -13.02 2.89
CA GLU A 61 20.78 -12.36 3.84
C GLU A 61 20.05 -11.78 5.05
N GLY A 62 18.95 -11.07 4.80
CA GLY A 62 18.21 -10.28 5.79
C GLY A 62 19.00 -9.12 6.38
N SER A 63 18.32 -8.20 7.03
CA SER A 63 18.97 -7.13 7.80
C SER A 63 19.55 -7.67 9.10
N LYS A 64 20.65 -7.08 9.58
CA LYS A 64 21.39 -7.51 10.77
C LYS A 64 21.59 -6.36 11.74
N ARG A 65 21.22 -6.57 13.01
CA ARG A 65 21.56 -5.64 14.09
C ARG A 65 22.94 -5.99 14.64
N LEU A 66 23.78 -4.97 14.77
CA LEU A 66 25.12 -5.06 15.38
C LEU A 66 25.04 -4.88 16.92
N ASP A 67 26.08 -5.27 17.63
CA ASP A 67 26.17 -5.08 19.08
C ASP A 67 26.12 -3.60 19.51
N THR A 68 26.50 -2.69 18.60
CA THR A 68 26.38 -1.23 18.79
C THR A 68 24.94 -0.73 18.80
N GLY A 69 23.96 -1.55 18.41
CA GLY A 69 22.56 -1.17 18.23
C GLY A 69 22.23 -0.66 16.82
N GLU A 70 23.21 -0.47 15.97
CA GLU A 70 23.04 -0.11 14.56
C GLU A 70 22.52 -1.31 13.77
N VAL A 71 21.82 -1.04 12.67
CA VAL A 71 21.32 -2.07 11.75
C VAL A 71 21.93 -1.87 10.39
N VAL A 72 22.49 -2.95 9.84
CA VAL A 72 23.02 -3.01 8.48
C VAL A 72 22.00 -3.73 7.60
N THR A 73 21.65 -3.08 6.49
CA THR A 73 20.77 -3.64 5.47
C THR A 73 21.53 -4.64 4.56
N PRO A 74 20.83 -5.50 3.80
CA PRO A 74 21.46 -6.44 2.89
C PRO A 74 22.33 -5.74 1.84
N LYS A 75 23.33 -6.48 1.34
CA LYS A 75 24.22 -6.00 0.26
C LYS A 75 23.39 -5.56 -0.97
N GLY A 76 23.75 -4.41 -1.53
CA GLY A 76 23.08 -3.79 -2.69
C GLY A 76 21.93 -2.86 -2.32
N TYR A 77 21.42 -2.90 -1.09
CA TYR A 77 20.30 -2.03 -0.67
C TYR A 77 20.71 -0.56 -0.57
N LYS A 78 21.93 -0.31 -0.12
CA LYS A 78 22.44 1.06 0.01
C LYS A 78 22.60 1.74 -1.36
N GLU A 79 23.22 1.04 -2.30
CA GLU A 79 23.39 1.50 -3.67
C GLU A 79 22.05 1.70 -4.38
N ALA A 80 21.11 0.76 -4.16
CA ALA A 80 19.75 0.88 -4.70
C ALA A 80 18.98 2.06 -4.09
N TYR A 81 19.11 2.29 -2.79
CA TYR A 81 18.54 3.44 -2.11
C TYR A 81 19.12 4.76 -2.63
N GLU A 82 20.45 4.84 -2.79
CA GLU A 82 21.14 6.01 -3.33
C GLU A 82 20.67 6.32 -4.76
N SER A 83 20.46 5.30 -5.59
CA SER A 83 19.90 5.47 -6.93
C SER A 83 18.49 6.08 -6.90
N LEU A 84 17.62 5.63 -5.99
CA LEU A 84 16.29 6.22 -5.80
C LEU A 84 16.37 7.67 -5.28
N ARG A 85 17.28 7.94 -4.34
CA ARG A 85 17.51 9.26 -3.78
C ARG A 85 17.98 10.23 -4.86
N ASP A 86 19.01 9.86 -5.58
CA ASP A 86 19.67 10.73 -6.57
C ASP A 86 18.77 10.97 -7.80
N GLY A 87 17.84 10.05 -8.08
CA GLY A 87 16.77 10.22 -9.06
C GLY A 87 15.58 11.07 -8.56
N GLY A 88 15.57 11.53 -7.30
CA GLY A 88 14.50 12.36 -6.74
C GLY A 88 13.20 11.64 -6.40
N TRP A 89 13.21 10.31 -6.36
CA TRP A 89 11.98 9.50 -6.23
C TRP A 89 11.30 9.55 -4.87
N PHE A 90 11.99 10.02 -3.82
CA PHE A 90 11.38 10.19 -2.49
C PHE A 90 10.39 11.36 -2.42
N GLY A 91 10.45 12.30 -3.37
CA GLY A 91 9.60 13.48 -3.42
C GLY A 91 8.37 13.38 -4.30
N LEU A 92 7.96 12.20 -4.77
CA LEU A 92 6.88 12.03 -5.76
C LEU A 92 5.60 12.81 -5.41
N GLU A 93 5.03 12.62 -4.22
CA GLU A 93 3.79 13.26 -3.78
C GLU A 93 4.01 14.54 -2.96
N ALA A 94 5.27 14.88 -2.65
CA ALA A 94 5.57 16.09 -1.91
C ALA A 94 5.31 17.32 -2.79
N LYS A 95 4.78 18.40 -2.18
CA LYS A 95 4.52 19.65 -2.90
C LYS A 95 5.80 20.27 -3.44
N GLU A 96 5.73 20.90 -4.61
CA GLU A 96 6.85 21.57 -5.28
C GLU A 96 7.55 22.59 -4.39
N LYS A 97 6.79 23.36 -3.60
CA LYS A 97 7.34 24.34 -2.64
C LYS A 97 8.27 23.72 -1.59
N PHE A 98 8.24 22.39 -1.43
CA PHE A 98 9.13 21.65 -0.53
C PHE A 98 10.15 20.80 -1.30
N GLY A 99 10.31 21.00 -2.60
CA GLY A 99 11.26 20.27 -3.45
C GLY A 99 10.74 18.92 -3.94
N GLY A 100 9.44 18.67 -3.87
CA GLY A 100 8.78 17.49 -4.44
C GLY A 100 8.36 17.67 -5.89
N GLN A 101 7.78 16.60 -6.45
CA GLN A 101 7.29 16.57 -7.84
C GLN A 101 5.79 16.77 -7.96
N GLN A 102 5.07 16.71 -6.83
CA GLN A 102 3.62 16.93 -6.71
C GLN A 102 2.78 16.08 -7.70
N ILE A 103 3.24 14.84 -8.00
CA ILE A 103 2.48 13.96 -8.89
C ILE A 103 1.20 13.44 -8.20
N PRO A 104 0.16 13.10 -8.98
CA PRO A 104 -1.05 12.49 -8.44
C PRO A 104 -0.77 11.14 -7.75
N VAL A 105 -1.57 10.82 -6.73
CA VAL A 105 -1.55 9.49 -6.08
C VAL A 105 -1.78 8.37 -7.10
N THR A 106 -2.56 8.62 -8.15
CA THR A 106 -2.78 7.72 -9.28
C THR A 106 -1.46 7.25 -9.91
N LEU A 107 -0.55 8.16 -10.23
CA LEU A 107 0.75 7.80 -10.82
C LEU A 107 1.71 7.24 -9.77
N SER A 108 1.71 7.80 -8.56
CA SER A 108 2.50 7.27 -7.45
C SER A 108 2.12 5.82 -7.11
N ALA A 109 0.83 5.45 -7.16
CA ALA A 109 0.37 4.08 -6.94
C ALA A 109 0.92 3.11 -8.00
N ALA A 110 0.99 3.52 -9.27
CA ALA A 110 1.57 2.72 -10.34
C ALA A 110 3.08 2.53 -10.15
N VAL A 111 3.81 3.57 -9.79
CA VAL A 111 5.25 3.47 -9.44
C VAL A 111 5.46 2.55 -8.23
N ASN A 112 4.62 2.67 -7.20
CA ASN A 112 4.68 1.80 -6.03
C ASN A 112 4.37 0.33 -6.37
N GLU A 113 3.43 0.04 -7.28
CA GLU A 113 3.23 -1.32 -7.80
C GLU A 113 4.52 -1.87 -8.41
N ILE A 114 5.16 -1.11 -9.30
CA ILE A 114 6.40 -1.51 -9.98
C ILE A 114 7.50 -1.83 -8.96
N TRP A 115 7.73 -0.96 -7.98
CA TRP A 115 8.84 -1.12 -7.03
C TRP A 115 8.61 -2.20 -6.00
N HIS A 116 7.39 -2.29 -5.47
CA HIS A 116 7.04 -3.39 -4.55
C HIS A 116 7.04 -4.76 -5.25
N SER A 117 6.74 -4.81 -6.55
CA SER A 117 6.88 -6.04 -7.34
C SER A 117 8.34 -6.45 -7.50
N SER A 118 9.25 -5.51 -7.69
CA SER A 118 10.66 -5.80 -7.90
C SER A 118 11.40 -6.12 -6.60
N ASN A 119 11.21 -5.30 -5.54
CA ASN A 119 11.82 -5.50 -4.22
C ASN A 119 10.94 -4.90 -3.11
N MET A 120 10.00 -5.68 -2.61
CA MET A 120 9.08 -5.23 -1.55
C MET A 120 9.81 -4.79 -0.28
N SER A 121 10.85 -5.50 0.11
CA SER A 121 11.59 -5.22 1.35
C SER A 121 12.24 -3.84 1.35
N LEU A 122 12.85 -3.42 0.23
CA LEU A 122 13.48 -2.11 0.12
C LEU A 122 12.43 -1.00 -0.08
N ALA A 123 11.41 -1.25 -0.90
CA ALA A 123 10.35 -0.29 -1.20
C ALA A 123 9.54 0.14 0.04
N LEU A 124 9.50 -0.68 1.11
CA LEU A 124 8.90 -0.31 2.40
C LEU A 124 9.54 0.93 3.04
N CYS A 125 10.83 1.18 2.83
CA CYS A 125 11.50 2.39 3.33
C CYS A 125 10.93 3.66 2.68
N HIS A 126 10.74 3.61 1.37
CA HIS A 126 10.13 4.68 0.58
C HIS A 126 8.68 4.93 1.01
N LEU A 127 7.86 3.88 1.12
CA LEU A 127 6.45 3.97 1.50
C LEU A 127 6.23 4.70 2.82
N LEU A 128 7.01 4.35 3.85
CA LEU A 128 6.87 4.99 5.18
C LEU A 128 7.33 6.45 5.16
N THR A 129 8.36 6.77 4.39
CA THR A 129 8.82 8.15 4.21
C THR A 129 7.77 9.00 3.52
N GLN A 130 7.14 8.50 2.46
CA GLN A 130 6.01 9.19 1.80
C GLN A 130 4.81 9.36 2.75
N GLY A 131 4.48 8.35 3.53
CA GLY A 131 3.41 8.45 4.54
C GLY A 131 3.69 9.55 5.58
N LEU A 132 4.93 9.70 6.03
CA LEU A 132 5.32 10.80 6.92
C LEU A 132 5.20 12.16 6.22
N ILE A 133 5.69 12.30 5.00
CA ILE A 133 5.54 13.54 4.21
C ILE A 133 4.07 13.92 4.10
N TYR A 134 3.21 12.97 3.77
CA TYR A 134 1.76 13.20 3.66
C TYR A 134 1.16 13.71 4.98
N ALA A 135 1.46 13.06 6.11
CA ALA A 135 0.97 13.49 7.43
C ALA A 135 1.46 14.89 7.81
N LEU A 136 2.73 15.19 7.53
CA LEU A 136 3.30 16.51 7.79
C LEU A 136 2.66 17.60 6.92
N GLN A 137 2.44 17.34 5.64
CA GLN A 137 1.78 18.32 4.74
C GLN A 137 0.38 18.68 5.23
N LYS A 138 -0.32 17.74 5.82
CA LYS A 138 -1.68 17.93 6.35
C LYS A 138 -1.71 18.66 7.69
N SER A 139 -0.84 18.30 8.63
CA SER A 139 -1.05 18.57 10.05
C SER A 139 0.09 19.29 10.77
N ALA A 140 1.29 19.39 10.17
CA ALA A 140 2.42 20.06 10.81
C ALA A 140 2.33 21.59 10.67
N SER A 141 3.04 22.32 11.54
CA SER A 141 3.22 23.77 11.38
C SER A 141 4.02 24.10 10.12
N GLU A 142 3.90 25.31 9.59
CA GLU A 142 4.68 25.71 8.40
C GLU A 142 6.19 25.64 8.64
N ASP A 143 6.66 25.95 9.87
CA ASP A 143 8.08 25.80 10.24
C ASP A 143 8.50 24.32 10.19
N GLN A 144 7.70 23.42 10.75
CA GLN A 144 7.98 21.97 10.67
C GLN A 144 7.95 21.46 9.24
N LYS A 145 6.97 21.88 8.43
CA LYS A 145 6.89 21.50 7.00
C LYS A 145 8.14 21.96 6.25
N SER A 146 8.51 23.23 6.40
CA SER A 146 9.65 23.83 5.71
C SER A 146 10.99 23.22 6.13
N PHE A 147 11.09 22.73 7.37
CA PHE A 147 12.31 22.12 7.89
C PHE A 147 12.44 20.64 7.53
N TYR A 148 11.40 19.84 7.75
CA TYR A 148 11.48 18.38 7.62
C TYR A 148 11.18 17.87 6.20
N ILE A 149 10.16 18.43 5.52
CA ILE A 149 9.70 17.86 4.25
C ILE A 149 10.78 17.90 3.16
N PRO A 150 11.56 18.98 2.96
CA PRO A 150 12.61 18.99 1.94
C PRO A 150 13.67 17.89 2.14
N LYS A 151 14.03 17.59 3.38
CA LYS A 151 14.99 16.53 3.71
C LYS A 151 14.43 15.12 3.48
N LEU A 152 13.14 14.92 3.76
CA LEU A 152 12.42 13.67 3.49
C LEU A 152 12.19 13.49 1.98
N ALA A 153 11.73 14.52 1.28
CA ALA A 153 11.47 14.51 -0.15
C ALA A 153 12.74 14.30 -0.99
N SER A 154 13.89 14.80 -0.52
CA SER A 154 15.18 14.53 -1.14
C SER A 154 15.75 13.14 -0.83
N GLY A 155 15.16 12.37 0.09
CA GLY A 155 15.68 11.06 0.52
C GLY A 155 16.94 11.12 1.40
N HIS A 156 17.42 12.29 1.81
CA HIS A 156 18.50 12.37 2.80
C HIS A 156 18.06 11.91 4.18
N TRP A 157 16.79 12.10 4.51
CA TRP A 157 16.17 11.59 5.73
C TRP A 157 15.02 10.66 5.38
N THR A 158 14.74 9.70 6.27
CA THR A 158 13.62 8.78 6.14
C THR A 158 12.62 8.97 7.26
N GLY A 159 11.41 8.47 7.04
CA GLY A 159 10.32 8.53 7.99
C GLY A 159 9.89 7.16 8.50
N THR A 160 9.40 7.09 9.74
CA THR A 160 8.81 5.88 10.31
C THR A 160 7.54 6.20 11.10
N MET A 161 6.69 5.19 11.27
CA MET A 161 5.44 5.26 12.02
C MET A 161 5.53 4.41 13.29
N ASN A 162 5.39 5.04 14.47
CA ASN A 162 5.63 4.42 15.77
C ASN A 162 4.37 4.44 16.64
N LEU A 163 3.51 3.41 16.50
CA LEU A 163 2.26 3.27 17.25
C LEU A 163 2.37 2.18 18.31
N THR A 164 2.68 0.97 17.84
CA THR A 164 2.52 -0.30 18.54
C THR A 164 3.48 -0.43 19.74
N GLU A 165 2.93 -0.88 20.85
CA GLU A 165 3.68 -1.22 22.06
C GLU A 165 3.38 -2.69 22.43
N PRO A 166 4.18 -3.35 23.30
CA PRO A 166 3.97 -4.76 23.66
C PRO A 166 2.54 -5.10 24.11
N GLN A 167 1.86 -4.18 24.77
CA GLN A 167 0.47 -4.36 25.25
C GLN A 167 -0.59 -3.70 24.34
N SER A 168 -0.19 -2.96 23.31
CA SER A 168 -1.06 -2.08 22.53
C SER A 168 -0.75 -2.17 21.04
N GLY A 169 -1.53 -2.98 20.32
CA GLY A 169 -1.42 -3.14 18.88
C GLY A 169 -2.66 -2.60 18.16
N THR A 170 -3.69 -3.43 18.00
CA THR A 170 -4.97 -3.02 17.40
C THR A 170 -5.70 -1.98 18.24
N ASP A 171 -5.68 -2.13 19.57
CA ASP A 171 -6.20 -1.15 20.51
C ASP A 171 -5.08 -0.23 21.01
N LEU A 172 -5.09 1.01 20.53
CA LEU A 172 -4.13 2.05 20.93
C LEU A 172 -4.52 2.79 22.21
N SER A 173 -5.70 2.54 22.77
CA SER A 173 -6.15 3.20 24.00
C SER A 173 -5.24 2.92 25.21
N THR A 174 -4.45 1.87 25.14
CA THR A 174 -3.59 1.36 26.22
C THR A 174 -2.11 1.70 26.06
N ILE A 175 -1.72 2.58 25.11
CA ILE A 175 -0.32 3.01 24.97
C ILE A 175 0.18 3.69 26.25
N LYS A 176 1.43 3.40 26.60
CA LYS A 176 2.11 3.86 27.82
C LYS A 176 3.26 4.81 27.59
N THR A 177 3.72 4.97 26.35
CA THR A 177 4.76 5.94 26.00
C THR A 177 4.34 7.32 26.47
N LYS A 178 5.26 8.00 27.19
CA LYS A 178 5.02 9.31 27.83
C LYS A 178 5.77 10.40 27.11
N ALA A 179 5.17 11.59 27.05
CA ALA A 179 5.79 12.82 26.56
C ALA A 179 5.73 13.88 27.67
N ILE A 180 6.88 14.29 28.17
CA ILE A 180 7.01 15.28 29.25
C ILE A 180 7.50 16.59 28.64
N LYS A 181 6.72 17.65 28.77
CA LYS A 181 7.05 18.98 28.21
C LYS A 181 8.22 19.61 28.94
N GLU A 182 9.19 20.09 28.17
CA GLU A 182 10.38 20.76 28.70
C GLU A 182 10.89 21.80 27.67
N ASN A 183 10.99 23.08 28.07
CA ASN A 183 11.69 24.16 27.32
C ASN A 183 11.49 24.15 25.78
N GLY A 184 10.24 24.11 25.30
CA GLY A 184 9.92 24.20 23.87
C GLY A 184 9.95 22.86 23.11
N HIS A 185 10.29 21.75 23.76
CA HIS A 185 10.23 20.39 23.23
C HIS A 185 9.60 19.42 24.24
N TYR A 186 9.56 18.15 23.92
CA TYR A 186 9.11 17.09 24.82
C TYR A 186 10.20 16.04 24.97
N LYS A 187 10.28 15.46 26.16
CA LYS A 187 11.07 14.25 26.43
C LYS A 187 10.17 13.03 26.35
N ILE A 188 10.48 12.13 25.43
CA ILE A 188 9.71 10.93 25.14
C ILE A 188 10.34 9.75 25.86
N TYR A 189 9.50 8.96 26.56
CA TYR A 189 9.90 7.76 27.28
C TYR A 189 8.95 6.61 26.96
N GLY A 190 9.47 5.48 26.49
CA GLY A 190 8.69 4.28 26.22
C GLY A 190 9.30 3.39 25.16
N GLN A 191 8.65 2.25 24.93
CA GLN A 191 9.10 1.27 23.95
C GLN A 191 8.07 1.13 22.84
N LYS A 192 8.55 1.12 21.59
CA LYS A 192 7.75 0.83 20.41
C LYS A 192 8.27 -0.44 19.73
N ILE A 193 7.36 -1.28 19.27
CA ILE A 193 7.68 -2.56 18.62
C ILE A 193 7.12 -2.63 17.21
N TYR A 194 7.71 -3.51 16.39
CA TYR A 194 7.34 -3.72 14.98
C TYR A 194 7.54 -2.48 14.10
N ILE A 195 8.58 -1.69 14.38
CA ILE A 195 8.84 -0.46 13.64
C ILE A 195 9.65 -0.77 12.39
N THR A 196 8.96 -0.75 11.24
CA THR A 196 9.56 -0.94 9.93
C THR A 196 10.56 0.19 9.66
N TYR A 197 11.80 -0.19 9.28
CA TYR A 197 12.92 0.73 9.11
C TYR A 197 13.16 1.67 10.30
N GLY A 198 12.85 1.20 11.52
CA GLY A 198 13.08 1.97 12.74
C GLY A 198 14.55 2.25 13.03
N GLU A 199 15.46 1.40 12.53
CA GLU A 199 16.90 1.59 12.52
C GLU A 199 17.47 0.98 11.24
N HIS A 200 18.34 1.71 10.53
CA HIS A 200 18.98 1.27 9.29
C HIS A 200 20.15 2.20 8.92
N ASP A 201 20.92 1.80 7.91
CA ASP A 201 22.12 2.47 7.41
C ASP A 201 21.94 3.15 6.03
N LEU A 202 20.71 3.33 5.55
CA LEU A 202 20.42 3.85 4.20
C LEU A 202 20.42 5.39 4.13
N SER A 203 19.97 6.07 5.19
CA SER A 203 19.83 7.52 5.22
C SER A 203 20.65 8.18 6.33
N GLU A 204 20.88 9.47 6.20
CA GLU A 204 21.64 10.27 7.19
C GLU A 204 20.89 10.40 8.53
N ASN A 205 19.56 10.46 8.50
CA ASN A 205 18.70 10.56 9.67
C ASN A 205 17.39 9.82 9.49
N ILE A 206 16.79 9.41 10.60
CA ILE A 206 15.46 8.78 10.64
C ILE A 206 14.56 9.66 11.52
N ILE A 207 13.41 10.04 10.99
CA ILE A 207 12.40 10.83 11.70
C ILE A 207 11.25 9.92 12.11
N HIS A 208 11.15 9.66 13.40
CA HIS A 208 10.10 8.81 13.96
C HIS A 208 8.85 9.63 14.27
N LEU A 209 7.71 9.28 13.69
CA LEU A 209 6.40 9.82 14.08
C LEU A 209 5.84 8.96 15.20
N VAL A 210 5.90 9.44 16.45
CA VAL A 210 5.68 8.66 17.67
C VAL A 210 4.40 9.07 18.38
N LEU A 211 3.51 8.10 18.66
CA LEU A 211 2.36 8.29 19.53
C LEU A 211 2.78 8.20 20.99
N ALA A 212 2.42 9.21 21.79
CA ALA A 212 2.67 9.27 23.22
C ALA A 212 1.58 10.04 23.97
N ARG A 213 1.59 9.97 25.31
CA ARG A 213 0.67 10.68 26.20
C ARG A 213 1.40 11.73 27.03
N THR A 214 0.82 12.90 27.14
CA THR A 214 1.22 13.90 28.13
C THR A 214 0.67 13.52 29.50
N PRO A 215 1.25 14.00 30.64
CA PRO A 215 0.86 13.59 31.99
C PRO A 215 -0.61 13.83 32.33
N GLU A 216 -1.21 14.91 31.83
CA GLU A 216 -2.59 15.31 32.09
C GLU A 216 -3.57 14.88 30.98
N ALA A 217 -3.11 14.04 30.05
CA ALA A 217 -3.93 13.60 28.92
C ALA A 217 -5.14 12.76 29.40
N PRO A 218 -6.32 12.93 28.81
CA PRO A 218 -7.47 12.09 29.09
C PRO A 218 -7.17 10.61 28.77
N GLU A 219 -7.84 9.70 29.46
CA GLU A 219 -7.70 8.26 29.22
C GLU A 219 -8.21 7.86 27.82
N GLY A 220 -7.75 6.71 27.35
CA GLY A 220 -8.18 6.13 26.08
C GLY A 220 -7.62 6.86 24.85
N ASN A 221 -8.28 6.70 23.72
CA ASN A 221 -7.80 7.23 22.45
C ASN A 221 -7.76 8.78 22.38
N LYS A 222 -8.57 9.44 23.19
CA LYS A 222 -8.67 10.91 23.19
C LYS A 222 -7.47 11.63 23.81
N GLY A 223 -6.60 10.91 24.52
CA GLY A 223 -5.42 11.50 25.17
C GLY A 223 -4.11 11.19 24.44
N ILE A 224 -4.16 10.80 23.19
CA ILE A 224 -2.97 10.48 22.40
C ILE A 224 -2.52 11.70 21.61
N SER A 225 -1.25 12.06 21.79
CA SER A 225 -0.55 13.10 21.02
C SER A 225 0.49 12.44 20.10
N VAL A 226 0.99 13.19 19.10
CA VAL A 226 1.99 12.69 18.16
C VAL A 226 3.20 13.63 18.08
N PHE A 227 4.39 13.03 18.00
CA PHE A 227 5.65 13.75 18.08
C PHE A 227 6.61 13.32 16.98
N LEU A 228 7.35 14.28 16.41
CA LEU A 228 8.53 14.02 15.59
C LEU A 228 9.72 13.80 16.52
N VAL A 229 10.31 12.62 16.47
CA VAL A 229 11.48 12.24 17.26
C VAL A 229 12.60 11.85 16.30
N PRO A 230 13.57 12.71 16.03
CA PRO A 230 14.68 12.39 15.14
C PRO A 230 15.67 11.43 15.81
N LYS A 231 16.28 10.51 15.03
CA LYS A 231 17.40 9.66 15.48
C LYS A 231 18.63 10.50 15.86
N PHE A 232 18.94 11.51 15.05
CA PHE A 232 19.91 12.55 15.36
C PHE A 232 19.19 13.89 15.42
N ILE A 233 19.37 14.63 16.52
CA ILE A 233 18.75 15.94 16.69
C ILE A 233 19.40 16.89 15.68
N PRO A 234 18.65 17.43 14.71
CA PRO A 234 19.24 18.33 13.74
C PRO A 234 19.60 19.67 14.37
N ASN A 235 20.64 20.31 13.83
CA ASN A 235 20.95 21.70 14.11
C ASN A 235 19.96 22.63 13.37
N ASP A 236 19.92 23.91 13.73
CA ASP A 236 19.01 24.89 13.12
C ASP A 236 19.21 25.07 11.59
N ASP A 237 20.41 24.79 11.08
CA ASP A 237 20.74 24.80 9.65
C ASP A 237 20.34 23.48 8.93
N GLY A 238 19.77 22.52 9.65
CA GLY A 238 19.38 21.21 9.12
C GLY A 238 20.55 20.22 8.96
N SER A 239 21.74 20.53 9.44
CA SER A 239 22.85 19.58 9.52
C SER A 239 22.62 18.55 10.66
N ILE A 240 23.29 17.40 10.56
CA ILE A 240 23.20 16.35 11.57
C ILE A 240 23.88 16.79 12.85
N GLY A 241 23.12 16.81 13.95
CA GLY A 241 23.62 17.14 15.28
C GLY A 241 23.88 15.90 16.14
N LYS A 242 23.67 16.01 17.45
CA LYS A 242 23.95 14.92 18.39
C LYS A 242 22.93 13.78 18.25
N LYS A 243 23.38 12.55 18.56
CA LYS A 243 22.48 11.38 18.65
C LYS A 243 21.43 11.62 19.74
N ASN A 244 20.18 11.36 19.41
CA ASN A 244 19.07 11.42 20.36
C ASN A 244 19.04 10.17 21.25
N ASP A 245 18.29 10.22 22.34
CA ASP A 245 18.13 9.10 23.27
C ASP A 245 17.10 8.08 22.72
N VAL A 246 17.44 7.52 21.54
CA VAL A 246 16.69 6.48 20.83
C VAL A 246 17.62 5.31 20.56
N THR A 247 17.23 4.12 21.04
CA THR A 247 18.03 2.90 20.94
C THR A 247 17.24 1.79 20.27
N CYS A 248 17.82 1.15 19.25
CA CYS A 248 17.30 -0.09 18.68
C CYS A 248 17.72 -1.26 19.56
N LEU A 249 16.77 -1.84 20.29
CA LEU A 249 17.02 -2.97 21.20
C LEU A 249 17.20 -4.27 20.43
N SER A 250 16.37 -4.50 19.41
CA SER A 250 16.39 -5.69 18.57
C SER A 250 15.71 -5.44 17.23
N ILE A 251 15.90 -6.34 16.28
CA ILE A 251 15.07 -6.48 15.09
C ILE A 251 14.42 -7.85 15.06
N GLU A 252 13.23 -7.94 14.49
CA GLU A 252 12.42 -9.16 14.44
C GLU A 252 12.96 -10.14 13.39
N LYS A 253 13.00 -11.43 13.75
CA LYS A 253 13.19 -12.53 12.79
C LYS A 253 11.82 -12.88 12.20
N LYS A 254 11.64 -12.64 10.91
CA LYS A 254 10.34 -12.69 10.25
C LYS A 254 10.23 -13.85 9.26
N LEU A 255 8.99 -14.23 8.94
CA LEU A 255 8.67 -15.21 7.91
C LEU A 255 9.11 -14.73 6.52
N GLY A 256 8.81 -13.46 6.19
CA GLY A 256 9.12 -12.80 4.92
C GLY A 256 9.59 -11.37 5.13
N VAL A 257 9.75 -10.62 4.05
CA VAL A 257 10.30 -9.25 3.98
C VAL A 257 11.57 -9.09 4.84
N LYS A 258 12.46 -10.08 4.73
CA LYS A 258 13.62 -10.22 5.64
C LYS A 258 14.64 -9.11 5.44
N GLY A 259 14.73 -8.54 4.24
CA GLY A 259 15.59 -7.40 3.93
C GLY A 259 15.14 -6.10 4.60
N SER A 260 13.86 -5.97 4.96
CA SER A 260 13.32 -4.82 5.69
C SER A 260 13.52 -4.99 7.19
N PRO A 261 14.33 -4.18 7.90
CA PRO A 261 14.47 -4.28 9.34
C PRO A 261 13.18 -3.84 10.04
N THR A 262 12.73 -4.65 10.98
CA THR A 262 11.56 -4.36 11.82
C THR A 262 12.04 -4.25 13.26
N ALA A 263 12.16 -3.03 13.75
CA ALA A 263 12.85 -2.70 14.99
C ALA A 263 11.95 -2.71 16.22
N VAL A 264 12.56 -3.02 17.36
CA VAL A 264 12.09 -2.65 18.70
C VAL A 264 12.89 -1.42 19.13
N LEU A 265 12.22 -0.29 19.30
CA LEU A 265 12.83 0.98 19.66
C LEU A 265 12.51 1.35 21.11
N GLN A 266 13.55 1.71 21.87
CA GLN A 266 13.46 2.32 23.19
C GLN A 266 13.73 3.82 23.07
N PHE A 267 12.78 4.61 23.51
CA PHE A 267 12.89 6.06 23.65
C PHE A 267 13.14 6.40 25.11
N GLY A 268 14.18 7.19 25.38
CA GLY A 268 14.44 7.75 26.72
C GLY A 268 14.98 6.74 27.71
N GLU A 269 16.13 6.11 27.45
CA GLU A 269 16.84 5.29 28.45
C GLU A 269 17.64 6.11 29.45
N LYS A 270 18.10 7.32 29.06
CA LYS A 270 18.96 8.18 29.86
C LYS A 270 18.21 9.42 30.32
N ASP A 271 18.13 10.41 29.41
CA ASP A 271 17.58 11.74 29.73
C ASP A 271 16.23 12.02 29.05
N GLY A 272 15.68 11.05 28.31
CA GLY A 272 14.50 11.22 27.47
C GLY A 272 14.84 11.60 26.03
N ALA A 273 14.15 10.96 25.07
CA ALA A 273 14.32 11.28 23.67
C ALA A 273 13.64 12.62 23.35
N ILE A 274 14.36 13.54 22.73
CA ILE A 274 13.81 14.84 22.33
C ILE A 274 12.83 14.64 21.18
N GLY A 275 11.61 15.16 21.37
CA GLY A 275 10.54 15.12 20.38
C GLY A 275 9.80 16.46 20.29
N TYR A 276 9.24 16.70 19.11
CA TYR A 276 8.52 17.94 18.78
C TYR A 276 7.06 17.61 18.48
N LEU A 277 6.12 18.25 19.17
CA LEU A 277 4.69 18.04 18.99
C LEU A 277 4.29 18.40 17.55
N VAL A 278 3.48 17.55 16.90
CA VAL A 278 2.84 17.85 15.62
C VAL A 278 1.36 18.16 15.87
N GLY A 279 0.90 19.30 15.38
CA GLY A 279 -0.44 19.80 15.65
C GLY A 279 -0.64 20.15 17.12
N GLU A 280 -1.77 19.73 17.70
CA GLU A 280 -2.15 20.00 19.08
C GLU A 280 -2.07 18.74 19.97
N GLU A 281 -1.89 18.94 21.29
CA GLU A 281 -1.99 17.83 22.25
C GLU A 281 -3.37 17.17 22.14
N ASN A 282 -3.38 15.85 22.32
CA ASN A 282 -4.59 15.02 22.28
C ASN A 282 -5.26 14.89 20.88
N GLN A 283 -4.62 15.39 19.81
CA GLN A 283 -5.05 15.21 18.42
C GLN A 283 -4.18 14.21 17.64
N GLY A 284 -3.22 13.58 18.29
CA GLY A 284 -2.21 12.76 17.63
C GLY A 284 -2.78 11.55 16.89
N LEU A 285 -3.87 10.96 17.36
CA LEU A 285 -4.49 9.84 16.67
C LEU A 285 -5.14 10.25 15.35
N ASN A 286 -5.76 11.43 15.28
CA ASN A 286 -6.35 11.97 14.04
C ASN A 286 -5.25 12.20 12.99
N ILE A 287 -4.13 12.80 13.40
CA ILE A 287 -2.97 13.05 12.53
C ILE A 287 -2.37 11.71 12.06
N MET A 288 -2.25 10.74 12.95
CA MET A 288 -1.74 9.42 12.61
C MET A 288 -2.67 8.68 11.65
N PHE A 289 -3.99 8.90 11.71
CA PHE A 289 -4.94 8.31 10.76
C PHE A 289 -4.72 8.80 9.32
N GLU A 290 -4.24 10.02 9.12
CA GLU A 290 -3.87 10.50 7.78
C GLU A 290 -2.75 9.63 7.18
N MET A 291 -1.67 9.41 7.95
CA MET A 291 -0.60 8.49 7.55
C MET A 291 -1.08 7.05 7.39
N MET A 292 -1.92 6.58 8.31
CA MET A 292 -2.44 5.20 8.27
C MET A 292 -3.36 4.96 7.07
N ASN A 293 -4.17 5.91 6.65
CA ASN A 293 -5.05 5.75 5.48
C ASN A 293 -4.22 5.67 4.20
N HIS A 294 -3.20 6.51 4.07
CA HIS A 294 -2.23 6.41 2.97
C HIS A 294 -1.51 5.05 3.00
N ALA A 295 -1.01 4.62 4.16
CA ALA A 295 -0.36 3.33 4.33
C ALA A 295 -1.30 2.15 4.02
N ARG A 296 -2.58 2.19 4.44
CA ARG A 296 -3.57 1.14 4.15
C ARG A 296 -3.80 0.98 2.65
N PHE A 297 -3.97 2.09 1.93
CA PHE A 297 -4.08 2.06 0.48
C PHE A 297 -2.83 1.43 -0.15
N SER A 298 -1.64 1.89 0.24
CA SER A 298 -0.36 1.39 -0.28
C SER A 298 -0.13 -0.09 0.04
N VAL A 299 -0.61 -0.59 1.20
CA VAL A 299 -0.58 -2.03 1.52
C VAL A 299 -1.51 -2.83 0.59
N GLY A 300 -2.64 -2.28 0.16
CA GLY A 300 -3.43 -2.86 -0.92
C GLY A 300 -2.62 -3.01 -2.20
N VAL A 301 -1.90 -1.95 -2.61
CA VAL A 301 -0.99 -1.97 -3.77
C VAL A 301 0.13 -2.99 -3.61
N GLN A 302 0.67 -3.21 -2.40
CA GLN A 302 1.63 -4.29 -2.14
C GLN A 302 1.05 -5.67 -2.42
N GLY A 303 -0.22 -5.90 -2.08
CA GLY A 303 -0.93 -7.15 -2.42
C GLY A 303 -0.97 -7.41 -3.92
N LEU A 304 -1.27 -6.37 -4.70
CA LEU A 304 -1.18 -6.40 -6.16
C LEU A 304 0.25 -6.68 -6.63
N ALA A 305 1.22 -5.93 -6.12
CA ALA A 305 2.61 -5.98 -6.54
C ALA A 305 3.26 -7.37 -6.34
N VAL A 306 3.08 -7.99 -5.18
CA VAL A 306 3.62 -9.34 -4.93
C VAL A 306 2.91 -10.39 -5.77
N SER A 307 1.63 -10.18 -6.10
CA SER A 307 0.86 -11.04 -6.99
C SER A 307 1.40 -10.97 -8.43
N GLU A 308 1.65 -9.78 -8.94
CA GLU A 308 2.24 -9.55 -10.26
C GLU A 308 3.61 -10.23 -10.35
N ARG A 309 4.47 -10.02 -9.35
CA ARG A 309 5.80 -10.65 -9.32
C ARG A 309 5.72 -12.17 -9.36
N ALA A 310 4.89 -12.78 -8.52
CA ALA A 310 4.71 -14.21 -8.46
C ALA A 310 4.12 -14.78 -9.77
N TYR A 311 3.18 -14.07 -10.37
CA TYR A 311 2.61 -14.42 -11.67
C TYR A 311 3.66 -14.44 -12.78
N GLN A 312 4.47 -13.37 -12.92
CA GLN A 312 5.51 -13.30 -13.94
C GLN A 312 6.48 -14.48 -13.85
N GLN A 313 6.97 -14.76 -12.64
CA GLN A 313 7.91 -15.85 -12.42
C GLN A 313 7.28 -17.22 -12.73
N SER A 314 6.05 -17.46 -12.29
CA SER A 314 5.36 -18.72 -12.54
C SER A 314 4.95 -18.89 -14.01
N LYS A 315 4.59 -17.80 -14.70
CA LYS A 315 4.34 -17.78 -16.14
C LYS A 315 5.58 -18.19 -16.93
N MET A 316 6.72 -17.55 -16.66
CA MET A 316 7.99 -17.90 -17.31
C MET A 316 8.31 -19.40 -17.11
N TYR A 317 8.23 -19.88 -15.86
CA TYR A 317 8.46 -21.29 -15.56
C TYR A 317 7.49 -22.21 -16.32
N ALA A 318 6.20 -21.85 -16.42
CA ALA A 318 5.20 -22.65 -17.10
C ALA A 318 5.42 -22.78 -18.62
N PHE A 319 6.01 -21.76 -19.24
CA PHE A 319 6.38 -21.77 -20.68
C PHE A 319 7.72 -22.49 -20.94
N ASP A 320 8.64 -22.53 -19.99
CA ASP A 320 9.95 -23.17 -20.14
C ASP A 320 9.93 -24.64 -19.73
N ARG A 321 9.16 -24.99 -18.69
CA ARG A 321 9.17 -26.33 -18.10
C ARG A 321 8.40 -27.32 -18.97
N VAL A 322 9.05 -28.40 -19.33
CA VAL A 322 8.45 -29.57 -20.00
C VAL A 322 8.31 -30.73 -19.00
N GLN A 323 7.10 -31.24 -18.78
CA GLN A 323 6.85 -32.39 -17.92
C GLN A 323 5.52 -33.06 -18.28
N GLY A 324 5.56 -34.38 -18.47
CA GLY A 324 4.39 -35.15 -18.93
C GLY A 324 4.05 -34.85 -20.40
N VAL A 325 2.86 -35.28 -20.80
CA VAL A 325 2.25 -34.95 -22.08
C VAL A 325 0.90 -34.31 -21.79
N PRO A 326 0.66 -33.05 -22.19
CA PRO A 326 -0.65 -32.41 -22.00
C PRO A 326 -1.78 -33.19 -22.69
N ILE A 327 -3.00 -33.08 -22.17
CA ILE A 327 -4.20 -33.60 -22.84
C ILE A 327 -4.33 -32.89 -24.18
N ASP A 328 -4.47 -33.65 -25.27
CA ASP A 328 -4.49 -33.17 -26.66
C ASP A 328 -3.19 -32.47 -27.11
N GLY A 329 -2.09 -32.56 -26.32
CA GLY A 329 -0.78 -32.04 -26.66
C GLY A 329 0.22 -33.10 -27.14
N GLN A 330 1.47 -32.68 -27.33
CA GLN A 330 2.56 -33.52 -27.81
C GLN A 330 3.66 -33.68 -26.76
N LYS A 331 4.48 -34.73 -26.93
CA LYS A 331 5.68 -34.90 -26.10
C LYS A 331 6.65 -33.75 -26.38
N GLY A 332 7.03 -33.01 -25.35
CA GLY A 332 7.90 -31.84 -25.44
C GLY A 332 7.16 -30.51 -25.29
N ASP A 333 5.85 -30.52 -25.23
CA ASP A 333 5.08 -29.30 -24.95
C ASP A 333 5.31 -28.82 -23.52
N PRO A 334 5.43 -27.47 -23.30
CA PRO A 334 5.54 -26.87 -21.98
C PRO A 334 4.32 -27.13 -21.10
N ILE A 335 4.52 -27.08 -19.77
CA ILE A 335 3.46 -27.37 -18.79
C ILE A 335 2.27 -26.39 -18.87
N ILE A 336 2.44 -25.21 -19.46
CA ILE A 336 1.33 -24.25 -19.66
C ILE A 336 0.17 -24.88 -20.47
N HIS A 337 0.44 -25.87 -21.29
CA HIS A 337 -0.57 -26.59 -22.09
C HIS A 337 -1.37 -27.61 -21.26
N HIS A 338 -0.98 -27.92 -20.02
CA HIS A 338 -1.83 -28.70 -19.12
C HIS A 338 -3.04 -27.87 -18.68
N PRO A 339 -4.27 -28.37 -18.81
CA PRO A 339 -5.49 -27.58 -18.56
C PRO A 339 -5.53 -26.93 -17.18
N ASP A 340 -5.05 -27.61 -16.13
CA ASP A 340 -5.05 -27.03 -14.78
C ASP A 340 -3.99 -25.95 -14.59
N VAL A 341 -2.80 -26.09 -15.20
CA VAL A 341 -1.77 -25.04 -15.19
C VAL A 341 -2.27 -23.78 -15.91
N LEU A 342 -2.93 -23.97 -17.08
CA LEU A 342 -3.54 -22.88 -17.82
C LEU A 342 -4.65 -22.20 -17.01
N ARG A 343 -5.51 -22.98 -16.32
CA ARG A 343 -6.55 -22.46 -15.43
C ARG A 343 -5.97 -21.61 -14.32
N LEU A 344 -4.95 -22.11 -13.60
CA LEU A 344 -4.28 -21.39 -12.52
C LEU A 344 -3.66 -20.08 -13.04
N SER A 345 -2.91 -20.13 -14.14
CA SER A 345 -2.27 -18.96 -14.74
C SER A 345 -3.30 -17.92 -15.17
N SER A 346 -4.40 -18.34 -15.82
CA SER A 346 -5.48 -17.45 -16.26
C SER A 346 -6.24 -16.81 -15.09
N THR A 347 -6.47 -17.58 -14.01
CA THR A 347 -7.10 -17.06 -12.79
C THR A 347 -6.22 -15.99 -12.16
N MET A 348 -4.93 -16.27 -11.99
CA MET A 348 -3.97 -15.30 -11.43
C MET A 348 -3.94 -14.01 -12.26
N LYS A 349 -3.84 -14.12 -13.60
CA LYS A 349 -3.80 -12.94 -14.48
C LYS A 349 -5.08 -12.10 -14.35
N SER A 350 -6.25 -12.72 -14.44
CA SER A 350 -7.52 -11.98 -14.37
C SER A 350 -7.74 -11.30 -13.02
N GLU A 351 -7.33 -11.93 -11.92
CA GLU A 351 -7.40 -11.30 -10.60
C GLU A 351 -6.42 -10.12 -10.46
N ILE A 352 -5.19 -10.25 -10.96
CA ILE A 352 -4.19 -9.17 -10.95
C ILE A 352 -4.67 -7.97 -11.76
N GLU A 353 -5.26 -8.19 -12.93
CA GLU A 353 -5.83 -7.11 -13.75
C GLU A 353 -6.98 -6.39 -13.03
N ALA A 354 -7.87 -7.14 -12.37
CA ALA A 354 -8.95 -6.57 -11.57
C ALA A 354 -8.40 -5.78 -10.35
N MET A 355 -7.38 -6.31 -9.68
CA MET A 355 -6.72 -5.67 -8.56
C MET A 355 -6.04 -4.36 -8.98
N ARG A 356 -5.33 -4.34 -10.12
CA ARG A 356 -4.67 -3.16 -10.70
C ARG A 356 -5.67 -2.07 -11.06
N ALA A 357 -6.71 -2.44 -11.79
CA ALA A 357 -7.75 -1.50 -12.19
C ALA A 357 -8.45 -0.89 -10.96
N LEU A 358 -8.74 -1.71 -9.94
CA LEU A 358 -9.35 -1.22 -8.70
C LEU A 358 -8.40 -0.33 -7.88
N ALA A 359 -7.11 -0.67 -7.80
CA ALA A 359 -6.11 0.14 -7.10
C ALA A 359 -5.92 1.51 -7.77
N ILE A 360 -5.75 1.55 -9.09
CA ILE A 360 -5.59 2.80 -9.84
C ILE A 360 -6.86 3.66 -9.76
N TYR A 361 -8.05 3.06 -9.87
CA TYR A 361 -9.30 3.80 -9.70
C TYR A 361 -9.47 4.32 -8.27
N GLY A 362 -9.04 3.56 -7.25
CA GLY A 362 -9.01 4.02 -5.86
C GLY A 362 -8.03 5.17 -5.63
N ALA A 363 -6.87 5.14 -6.28
CA ALA A 363 -5.91 6.24 -6.26
C ALA A 363 -6.48 7.51 -6.91
N PHE A 364 -7.13 7.37 -8.06
CA PHE A 364 -7.85 8.46 -8.72
C PHE A 364 -8.93 9.06 -7.81
N ALA A 365 -9.70 8.23 -7.11
CA ALA A 365 -10.69 8.71 -6.16
C ALA A 365 -10.06 9.53 -5.01
N LEU A 366 -8.84 9.16 -4.56
CA LEU A 366 -8.08 9.94 -3.58
C LEU A 366 -7.62 11.29 -4.14
N ASP A 367 -7.14 11.34 -5.38
CA ASP A 367 -6.76 12.59 -6.02
C ASP A 367 -7.94 13.54 -6.17
N MET A 368 -9.10 13.00 -6.55
CA MET A 368 -10.33 13.76 -6.76
C MET A 368 -10.94 14.36 -5.47
N THR A 369 -10.47 13.94 -4.28
CA THR A 369 -10.85 14.60 -3.02
C THR A 369 -10.41 16.07 -2.95
N LYS A 370 -9.53 16.50 -3.85
CA LYS A 370 -9.09 17.90 -4.01
C LYS A 370 -9.89 18.70 -5.03
N SER A 371 -10.87 18.08 -5.70
CA SER A 371 -11.74 18.73 -6.68
C SER A 371 -12.93 19.48 -6.05
N ASP A 372 -13.68 20.17 -6.88
CA ASP A 372 -14.94 20.83 -6.45
C ASP A 372 -16.02 19.82 -5.99
N GLU A 373 -15.87 18.55 -6.35
CA GLU A 373 -16.74 17.44 -5.90
C GLU A 373 -16.15 16.67 -4.70
N SER A 374 -15.37 17.33 -3.85
CA SER A 374 -14.58 16.70 -2.77
C SER A 374 -15.40 15.80 -1.87
N GLU A 375 -16.61 16.20 -1.43
CA GLU A 375 -17.46 15.42 -0.52
C GLU A 375 -17.87 14.06 -1.11
N TYR A 376 -18.23 14.03 -2.39
CA TYR A 376 -18.53 12.78 -3.10
C TYR A 376 -17.31 11.85 -3.14
N TRP A 377 -16.14 12.39 -3.53
CA TRP A 377 -14.92 11.60 -3.66
C TRP A 377 -14.34 11.18 -2.31
N GLU A 378 -14.46 11.98 -1.26
CA GLU A 378 -14.11 11.60 0.11
C GLU A 378 -14.96 10.42 0.59
N THR A 379 -16.25 10.44 0.35
CA THR A 379 -17.16 9.35 0.68
C THR A 379 -16.77 8.08 -0.08
N LYS A 380 -16.58 8.18 -1.38
CA LYS A 380 -16.24 7.07 -2.27
C LYS A 380 -14.89 6.45 -1.92
N SER A 381 -13.82 7.25 -1.81
CA SER A 381 -12.49 6.78 -1.44
C SER A 381 -12.49 6.13 -0.05
N SER A 382 -13.23 6.69 0.90
CA SER A 382 -13.34 6.16 2.25
C SER A 382 -14.00 4.76 2.29
N LEU A 383 -14.93 4.44 1.38
CA LEU A 383 -15.52 3.11 1.20
C LEU A 383 -14.53 2.16 0.50
N MET A 384 -13.78 2.64 -0.48
CA MET A 384 -12.87 1.83 -1.29
C MET A 384 -11.61 1.39 -0.54
N ILE A 385 -11.01 2.25 0.29
CA ILE A 385 -9.75 1.95 0.99
C ILE A 385 -9.78 0.62 1.77
N PRO A 386 -10.76 0.34 2.66
CA PRO A 386 -10.82 -0.94 3.37
C PRO A 386 -11.03 -2.14 2.43
N ILE A 387 -11.75 -1.96 1.32
CA ILE A 387 -11.95 -2.99 0.31
C ILE A 387 -10.64 -3.27 -0.43
N ILE A 388 -9.96 -2.23 -0.91
CA ILE A 388 -8.65 -2.35 -1.58
C ILE A 388 -7.66 -3.03 -0.65
N LYS A 389 -7.48 -2.53 0.59
CA LYS A 389 -6.55 -3.13 1.54
C LYS A 389 -6.92 -4.58 1.85
N GLY A 390 -8.17 -4.87 2.17
CA GLY A 390 -8.59 -6.18 2.61
C GLY A 390 -8.61 -7.20 1.47
N TRP A 391 -9.25 -6.88 0.36
CA TRP A 391 -9.43 -7.82 -0.75
C TRP A 391 -8.11 -8.09 -1.48
N LEU A 392 -7.34 -7.06 -1.86
CA LEU A 392 -6.10 -7.26 -2.62
C LEU A 392 -5.08 -8.08 -1.82
N THR A 393 -4.97 -7.85 -0.51
CA THR A 393 -4.02 -8.59 0.34
C THR A 393 -4.45 -10.03 0.59
N GLU A 394 -5.73 -10.33 0.73
CA GLU A 394 -6.21 -11.71 0.84
C GLU A 394 -6.06 -12.45 -0.49
N ARG A 395 -6.35 -11.81 -1.63
CA ARG A 395 -6.14 -12.42 -2.95
C ARG A 395 -4.66 -12.73 -3.22
N SER A 396 -3.75 -11.87 -2.74
CA SER A 396 -2.32 -12.10 -2.92
C SER A 396 -1.82 -13.42 -2.33
N LEU A 397 -2.42 -13.88 -1.23
CA LEU A 397 -2.07 -15.17 -0.62
C LEU A 397 -2.42 -16.35 -1.54
N GLU A 398 -3.58 -16.31 -2.18
CA GLU A 398 -3.99 -17.37 -3.09
C GLU A 398 -3.18 -17.33 -4.40
N ILE A 399 -2.95 -16.14 -4.94
CA ILE A 399 -2.15 -15.96 -6.15
C ILE A 399 -0.73 -16.46 -5.95
N THR A 400 -0.05 -16.07 -4.87
CA THR A 400 1.32 -16.52 -4.58
C THR A 400 1.39 -18.00 -4.25
N SER A 401 0.36 -18.58 -3.62
CA SER A 401 0.24 -20.03 -3.42
C SER A 401 0.07 -20.78 -4.75
N ASN A 402 -0.76 -20.26 -5.66
CA ASN A 402 -0.93 -20.82 -7.00
C ASN A 402 0.36 -20.76 -7.83
N ALA A 403 1.16 -19.71 -7.65
CA ALA A 403 2.48 -19.59 -8.28
C ALA A 403 3.44 -20.71 -7.83
N ILE A 404 3.45 -21.02 -6.53
CA ILE A 404 4.20 -22.18 -5.99
C ILE A 404 3.65 -23.47 -6.59
N GLN A 405 2.34 -23.62 -6.67
CA GLN A 405 1.69 -24.83 -7.22
C GLN A 405 2.09 -25.08 -8.68
N ILE A 406 2.17 -24.04 -9.52
CA ILE A 406 2.63 -24.14 -10.92
C ILE A 406 4.07 -24.65 -11.00
N HIS A 407 4.96 -24.27 -10.07
CA HIS A 407 6.34 -24.75 -10.00
C HIS A 407 6.44 -26.21 -9.54
N GLY A 408 5.37 -26.80 -8.97
CA GLY A 408 5.40 -28.15 -8.41
C GLY A 408 6.42 -28.29 -7.29
N GLY A 409 7.15 -29.39 -7.23
CA GLY A 409 8.18 -29.62 -6.20
C GLY A 409 9.26 -28.53 -6.14
N MET A 410 9.60 -27.94 -7.27
CA MET A 410 10.56 -26.81 -7.32
C MET A 410 10.03 -25.57 -6.61
N GLY A 411 8.72 -25.39 -6.55
CA GLY A 411 8.10 -24.27 -5.83
C GLY A 411 8.30 -24.32 -4.31
N PHE A 412 8.62 -25.50 -3.77
CA PHE A 412 8.88 -25.70 -2.34
C PHE A 412 10.36 -25.50 -1.97
N ILE A 413 11.23 -25.28 -2.96
CA ILE A 413 12.68 -25.10 -2.80
C ILE A 413 12.99 -23.59 -2.74
N GLU A 414 13.63 -23.15 -1.65
CA GLU A 414 13.93 -21.72 -1.39
C GLU A 414 14.75 -21.07 -2.50
N GLU A 415 15.72 -21.79 -3.09
CA GLU A 415 16.64 -21.32 -4.12
C GLU A 415 15.93 -20.93 -5.43
N THR A 416 14.72 -21.42 -5.66
CA THR A 416 13.91 -21.01 -6.84
C THR A 416 13.40 -19.58 -6.74
N GLY A 417 13.33 -19.03 -5.52
CA GLY A 417 12.85 -17.69 -5.22
C GLY A 417 11.33 -17.52 -5.21
N ILE A 418 10.56 -18.47 -5.77
CA ILE A 418 9.09 -18.32 -5.84
C ILE A 418 8.43 -18.35 -4.44
N ALA A 419 8.97 -19.14 -3.51
CA ALA A 419 8.48 -19.27 -2.14
C ALA A 419 8.59 -17.93 -1.36
N GLN A 420 9.57 -17.09 -1.70
CA GLN A 420 9.73 -15.75 -1.12
C GLN A 420 8.43 -14.95 -1.24
N HIS A 421 7.81 -14.93 -2.41
CA HIS A 421 6.61 -14.11 -2.66
C HIS A 421 5.43 -14.50 -1.76
N TYR A 422 5.24 -15.79 -1.50
CA TYR A 422 4.22 -16.25 -0.55
C TYR A 422 4.55 -15.87 0.89
N ARG A 423 5.82 -15.97 1.30
CA ARG A 423 6.27 -15.56 2.64
C ARG A 423 6.09 -14.06 2.84
N ASP A 424 6.44 -13.26 1.84
CA ASP A 424 6.31 -11.81 1.86
C ASP A 424 4.83 -11.36 1.83
N ALA A 425 3.99 -12.02 1.03
CA ALA A 425 2.56 -11.75 0.99
C ALA A 425 1.86 -11.94 2.34
N ARG A 426 2.36 -12.87 3.19
CA ARG A 426 1.63 -13.27 4.40
C ARG A 426 1.47 -12.14 5.43
N ILE A 427 2.35 -11.14 5.45
CA ILE A 427 2.22 -10.01 6.36
C ILE A 427 1.11 -9.02 5.94
N LEU A 428 0.79 -8.94 4.65
CA LEU A 428 -0.08 -7.91 4.08
C LEU A 428 -1.50 -7.89 4.68
N PRO A 429 -2.20 -9.03 4.90
CA PRO A 429 -3.50 -9.02 5.59
C PRO A 429 -3.40 -8.83 7.11
N ILE A 430 -2.19 -8.71 7.69
CA ILE A 430 -1.97 -8.60 9.14
C ILE A 430 -1.69 -7.16 9.55
N TYR A 431 -0.62 -6.53 9.00
CA TYR A 431 -0.21 -5.19 9.43
C TYR A 431 -1.10 -4.08 8.85
N GLU A 432 -0.96 -2.85 9.35
CA GLU A 432 -1.79 -1.68 9.00
C GLU A 432 -3.30 -1.93 9.19
N GLY A 433 -3.62 -2.74 10.18
CA GLY A 433 -4.97 -3.23 10.46
C GLY A 433 -5.27 -4.53 9.72
N THR A 434 -5.57 -5.58 10.49
CA THR A 434 -5.91 -6.90 9.91
C THR A 434 -7.12 -6.81 8.99
N THR A 435 -7.32 -7.83 8.15
CA THR A 435 -8.51 -7.93 7.29
C THR A 435 -9.81 -7.75 8.08
N ALA A 436 -9.90 -8.30 9.29
CA ALA A 436 -11.06 -8.11 10.16
C ALA A 436 -11.22 -6.66 10.64
N ILE A 437 -10.12 -5.92 10.85
CA ILE A 437 -10.17 -4.49 11.20
C ILE A 437 -10.66 -3.66 10.01
N GLN A 438 -10.21 -3.95 8.78
CA GLN A 438 -10.73 -3.30 7.56
C GLN A 438 -12.22 -3.60 7.38
N ALA A 439 -12.61 -4.86 7.56
CA ALA A 439 -14.00 -5.29 7.46
C ALA A 439 -14.91 -4.64 8.51
N ASN A 440 -14.44 -4.53 9.76
CA ASN A 440 -15.16 -3.83 10.81
C ASN A 440 -15.24 -2.32 10.56
N ASP A 441 -14.19 -1.70 10.01
CA ASP A 441 -14.23 -0.29 9.61
C ASP A 441 -15.28 -0.08 8.51
N LEU A 442 -15.29 -0.93 7.49
CA LEU A 442 -16.28 -0.89 6.41
C LEU A 442 -17.71 -1.04 6.92
N VAL A 443 -17.96 -1.97 7.84
CA VAL A 443 -19.31 -2.20 8.41
C VAL A 443 -19.70 -1.07 9.36
N PHE A 444 -18.92 -0.85 10.44
CA PHE A 444 -19.39 -0.01 11.57
C PHE A 444 -19.15 1.48 11.38
N ARG A 445 -18.12 1.88 10.64
CA ARG A 445 -17.75 3.28 10.43
C ARG A 445 -18.16 3.84 9.08
N LYS A 446 -18.48 2.94 8.11
CA LYS A 446 -18.90 3.35 6.76
C LYS A 446 -20.36 2.97 6.53
N THR A 447 -20.66 1.67 6.38
CA THR A 447 -22.02 1.20 6.03
C THR A 447 -23.07 1.60 7.08
N LEU A 448 -22.81 1.37 8.38
CA LEU A 448 -23.79 1.66 9.44
C LEU A 448 -23.85 3.14 9.83
N ARG A 449 -22.88 3.96 9.44
CA ARG A 449 -22.84 5.40 9.78
C ARG A 449 -24.06 6.16 9.23
N ASP A 450 -24.49 5.81 8.03
CA ASP A 450 -25.59 6.44 7.30
C ASP A 450 -26.70 5.46 6.90
N ASN A 451 -26.80 4.34 7.64
CA ASN A 451 -27.76 3.27 7.39
C ASN A 451 -27.63 2.65 5.99
N GLY A 452 -26.43 2.56 5.46
CA GLY A 452 -26.13 1.93 4.19
C GLY A 452 -26.32 2.83 2.96
N LYS A 453 -26.65 4.09 3.14
CA LYS A 453 -26.96 5.02 2.03
C LYS A 453 -25.79 5.13 1.05
N SER A 454 -24.61 5.53 1.52
CA SER A 454 -23.46 5.77 0.63
C SER A 454 -22.98 4.50 -0.10
N ILE A 455 -23.00 3.35 0.56
CA ILE A 455 -22.60 2.10 -0.11
C ILE A 455 -23.65 1.64 -1.13
N LEU A 456 -24.94 1.86 -0.87
CA LEU A 456 -26.00 1.56 -1.83
C LEU A 456 -25.94 2.50 -3.05
N GLU A 457 -25.66 3.78 -2.87
CA GLU A 457 -25.43 4.72 -3.97
C GLU A 457 -24.26 4.30 -4.86
N LEU A 458 -23.15 3.82 -4.26
CA LEU A 458 -22.01 3.29 -5.01
C LEU A 458 -22.36 1.99 -5.74
N ILE A 459 -23.15 1.10 -5.13
CA ILE A 459 -23.64 -0.12 -5.78
C ILE A 459 -24.60 0.22 -6.94
N ASP A 460 -25.40 1.28 -6.83
CA ASP A 460 -26.26 1.76 -7.91
C ASP A 460 -25.47 2.37 -9.07
N GLU A 461 -24.37 3.05 -8.80
CA GLU A 461 -23.41 3.49 -9.83
C GLU A 461 -22.84 2.29 -10.60
N ILE A 462 -22.38 1.24 -9.87
CA ILE A 462 -21.89 0.00 -10.49
C ILE A 462 -22.96 -0.63 -11.38
N LYS A 463 -24.23 -0.62 -10.94
CA LYS A 463 -25.35 -1.13 -11.71
C LYS A 463 -25.53 -0.35 -13.00
N THR A 464 -25.53 0.97 -12.93
CA THR A 464 -25.67 1.86 -14.10
C THR A 464 -24.59 1.60 -15.14
N ASP A 465 -23.32 1.52 -14.71
CA ASP A 465 -22.19 1.21 -15.61
C ASP A 465 -22.31 -0.19 -16.22
N THR A 466 -22.78 -1.17 -15.43
CA THR A 466 -22.98 -2.56 -15.90
C THR A 466 -24.10 -2.61 -16.96
N GLU A 467 -25.23 -1.94 -16.74
CA GLU A 467 -26.35 -1.86 -17.69
C GLU A 467 -25.93 -1.19 -19.00
N ALA A 468 -25.15 -0.09 -18.94
CA ALA A 468 -24.61 0.57 -20.12
C ALA A 468 -23.68 -0.36 -20.92
N SER A 469 -22.87 -1.18 -20.24
CA SER A 469 -21.94 -2.12 -20.86
C SER A 469 -22.64 -3.34 -21.48
N ALA A 470 -23.85 -3.67 -21.09
CA ALA A 470 -24.64 -4.81 -21.59
C ALA A 470 -25.06 -4.68 -23.08
N SER A 471 -24.89 -3.50 -23.69
CA SER A 471 -25.05 -3.27 -25.12
C SER A 471 -24.02 -4.01 -25.97
N SER A 472 -22.87 -4.39 -25.40
CA SER A 472 -21.86 -5.22 -26.04
C SER A 472 -22.24 -6.71 -25.94
N ASP A 473 -22.41 -7.40 -27.07
CA ASP A 473 -22.73 -8.83 -27.12
C ASP A 473 -21.69 -9.68 -26.35
N ARG A 474 -20.43 -9.27 -26.37
CA ARG A 474 -19.34 -9.95 -25.64
C ARG A 474 -19.49 -9.87 -24.12
N LEU A 475 -20.05 -8.77 -23.62
CA LEU A 475 -20.16 -8.51 -22.17
C LEU A 475 -21.52 -8.90 -21.60
N LYS A 476 -22.52 -9.14 -22.43
CA LYS A 476 -23.92 -9.38 -22.04
C LYS A 476 -24.08 -10.44 -20.94
N GLU A 477 -23.40 -11.58 -21.07
CA GLU A 477 -23.49 -12.66 -20.08
C GLU A 477 -22.76 -12.30 -18.77
N LEU A 478 -21.62 -11.59 -18.87
CA LEU A 478 -20.89 -11.09 -17.70
C LEU A 478 -21.70 -10.02 -16.95
N CYS A 479 -22.31 -9.09 -17.67
CA CYS A 479 -23.19 -8.07 -17.09
C CYS A 479 -24.38 -8.70 -16.36
N LYS A 480 -25.02 -9.73 -16.93
CA LYS A 480 -26.09 -10.46 -16.27
C LYS A 480 -25.65 -11.14 -14.95
N LYS A 481 -24.43 -11.71 -14.91
CA LYS A 481 -23.87 -12.27 -13.67
C LYS A 481 -23.57 -11.16 -12.66
N MET A 482 -23.06 -10.03 -13.12
CA MET A 482 -22.80 -8.86 -12.27
C MET A 482 -24.10 -8.35 -11.65
N ASP A 483 -25.18 -8.18 -12.42
CA ASP A 483 -26.49 -7.77 -11.91
C ASP A 483 -26.99 -8.67 -10.77
N SER A 484 -26.87 -9.99 -10.92
CA SER A 484 -27.22 -10.93 -9.86
C SER A 484 -26.37 -10.74 -8.59
N SER A 485 -25.08 -10.40 -8.76
CA SER A 485 -24.17 -10.13 -7.64
C SER A 485 -24.51 -8.80 -6.95
N ILE A 486 -24.85 -7.78 -7.72
CA ILE A 486 -25.31 -6.47 -7.25
C ILE A 486 -26.59 -6.62 -6.43
N ASP A 487 -27.59 -7.36 -6.92
CA ASP A 487 -28.83 -7.60 -6.19
C ASP A 487 -28.59 -8.35 -4.86
N SER A 488 -27.65 -9.28 -4.86
CA SER A 488 -27.22 -9.98 -3.65
C SER A 488 -26.53 -9.04 -2.66
N ALA A 489 -25.66 -8.15 -3.14
CA ALA A 489 -24.99 -7.16 -2.31
C ALA A 489 -25.97 -6.20 -1.63
N LYS A 490 -26.98 -5.70 -2.36
CA LYS A 490 -28.03 -4.83 -1.79
C LYS A 490 -28.76 -5.53 -0.63
N LYS A 491 -29.15 -6.79 -0.80
CA LYS A 491 -29.79 -7.60 0.25
C LYS A 491 -28.88 -7.76 1.48
N VAL A 492 -27.57 -7.95 1.26
CA VAL A 492 -26.59 -8.05 2.36
C VAL A 492 -26.47 -6.74 3.11
N VAL A 493 -26.41 -5.59 2.41
CA VAL A 493 -26.40 -4.25 3.05
C VAL A 493 -27.66 -4.04 3.89
N GLU A 494 -28.84 -4.33 3.35
CA GLU A 494 -30.12 -4.25 4.06
C GLU A 494 -30.14 -5.14 5.31
N HIS A 495 -29.61 -6.37 5.19
CA HIS A 495 -29.50 -7.29 6.32
C HIS A 495 -28.55 -6.76 7.41
N ILE A 496 -27.39 -6.23 7.04
CA ILE A 496 -26.41 -5.63 7.98
C ILE A 496 -27.07 -4.48 8.73
N VAL A 497 -27.80 -3.59 8.04
CA VAL A 497 -28.49 -2.44 8.62
C VAL A 497 -29.62 -2.91 9.55
N SER A 498 -30.49 -3.81 9.11
CA SER A 498 -31.64 -4.28 9.90
C SER A 498 -31.25 -5.09 11.15
N THR A 499 -30.07 -5.67 11.17
CA THR A 499 -29.56 -6.48 12.30
C THR A 499 -28.56 -5.75 13.19
N SER A 500 -28.31 -4.46 12.96
CA SER A 500 -27.27 -3.63 13.61
C SER A 500 -27.50 -3.42 15.12
N ASN A 501 -28.70 -3.59 15.62
CA ASN A 501 -29.05 -3.59 17.04
C ASN A 501 -28.30 -4.69 17.83
N ASN A 502 -27.93 -5.77 17.20
CA ASN A 502 -27.04 -6.82 17.74
C ASN A 502 -25.70 -6.77 16.98
N LYS A 503 -24.74 -5.98 17.49
CA LYS A 503 -23.42 -5.76 16.86
C LYS A 503 -22.64 -7.04 16.54
N LYS A 504 -22.90 -8.17 17.20
CA LYS A 504 -22.23 -9.44 16.91
C LYS A 504 -22.61 -9.99 15.53
N ARG A 505 -23.83 -9.76 15.05
CA ARG A 505 -24.30 -10.25 13.74
C ARG A 505 -23.52 -9.62 12.57
N PRO A 506 -23.49 -8.28 12.41
CA PRO A 506 -22.69 -7.67 11.35
C PRO A 506 -21.18 -7.93 11.53
N ALA A 507 -20.67 -8.05 12.76
CA ALA A 507 -19.25 -8.33 12.99
C ALA A 507 -18.82 -9.72 12.49
N VAL A 508 -19.65 -10.76 12.69
CA VAL A 508 -19.36 -12.13 12.22
C VAL A 508 -19.30 -12.22 10.69
N SER A 509 -20.13 -11.45 10.00
CA SER A 509 -20.21 -11.44 8.53
C SER A 509 -19.28 -10.40 7.86
N SER A 510 -18.59 -9.56 8.64
CA SER A 510 -17.88 -8.39 8.12
C SER A 510 -16.81 -8.74 7.08
N VAL A 511 -15.99 -9.78 7.31
CA VAL A 511 -14.95 -10.22 6.37
C VAL A 511 -15.57 -10.73 5.06
N ASN A 512 -16.63 -11.55 5.14
CA ASN A 512 -17.32 -12.04 3.96
C ASN A 512 -17.97 -10.90 3.17
N TYR A 513 -18.51 -9.89 3.86
CA TYR A 513 -19.06 -8.69 3.26
C TYR A 513 -17.97 -7.90 2.51
N LEU A 514 -16.82 -7.67 3.13
CA LEU A 514 -15.69 -7.01 2.48
C LEU A 514 -15.23 -7.79 1.24
N MET A 515 -15.06 -9.11 1.35
CA MET A 515 -14.62 -9.96 0.23
C MET A 515 -15.64 -9.95 -0.91
N MET A 516 -16.93 -10.02 -0.61
CA MET A 516 -18.01 -9.92 -1.61
C MET A 516 -17.92 -8.60 -2.38
N LEU A 517 -17.78 -7.47 -1.67
CA LEU A 517 -17.63 -6.16 -2.32
C LEU A 517 -16.34 -6.06 -3.12
N GLY A 518 -15.25 -6.66 -2.65
CA GLY A 518 -13.99 -6.74 -3.40
C GLY A 518 -14.17 -7.41 -4.76
N TYR A 519 -14.86 -8.54 -4.82
CA TYR A 519 -15.16 -9.21 -6.10
C TYR A 519 -16.11 -8.40 -6.99
N ILE A 520 -17.10 -7.73 -6.43
CA ILE A 520 -18.02 -6.88 -7.19
C ILE A 520 -17.27 -5.68 -7.79
N PHE A 521 -16.45 -5.01 -6.99
CA PHE A 521 -15.69 -3.85 -7.44
C PHE A 521 -14.60 -4.23 -8.46
N GLY A 522 -13.90 -5.34 -8.22
CA GLY A 522 -12.96 -5.89 -9.20
C GLY A 522 -13.64 -6.26 -10.52
N GLY A 523 -14.79 -6.95 -10.44
CA GLY A 523 -15.60 -7.31 -11.60
C GLY A 523 -16.13 -6.08 -12.37
N TRP A 524 -16.56 -5.03 -11.65
CA TRP A 524 -16.94 -3.76 -12.23
C TRP A 524 -15.80 -3.13 -13.03
N MET A 525 -14.61 -3.06 -12.45
CA MET A 525 -13.43 -2.55 -13.14
C MET A 525 -13.11 -3.36 -14.40
N MET A 526 -13.21 -4.68 -14.33
CA MET A 526 -12.97 -5.55 -15.48
C MET A 526 -14.00 -5.36 -16.61
N ILE A 527 -15.28 -5.16 -16.29
CA ILE A 527 -16.33 -4.85 -17.27
C ILE A 527 -16.01 -3.53 -17.97
N LYS A 528 -15.65 -2.48 -17.22
CA LYS A 528 -15.24 -1.19 -17.79
C LYS A 528 -14.02 -1.33 -18.70
N THR A 529 -13.00 -2.04 -18.24
CA THR A 529 -11.76 -2.29 -19.00
C THR A 529 -12.02 -3.06 -20.28
N CYS A 530 -12.86 -4.10 -20.24
CA CYS A 530 -13.22 -4.89 -21.42
C CYS A 530 -14.03 -4.07 -22.45
N LEU A 531 -14.91 -3.17 -21.99
CA LEU A 531 -15.67 -2.29 -22.87
C LEU A 531 -14.74 -1.34 -23.62
N LEU A 532 -13.79 -0.72 -22.94
CA LEU A 532 -12.80 0.19 -23.53
C LEU A 532 -11.89 -0.53 -24.53
N TYR A 533 -11.36 -1.69 -24.18
CA TYR A 533 -10.52 -2.50 -25.09
C TYR A 533 -11.25 -2.92 -26.38
N THR A 534 -12.56 -3.19 -26.29
CA THR A 534 -13.34 -3.57 -27.48
C THR A 534 -13.68 -2.39 -28.37
N SER A 535 -13.79 -1.17 -27.84
CA SER A 535 -13.99 0.06 -28.64
C SER A 535 -12.72 0.42 -29.41
N ASP A 536 -11.55 0.37 -28.78
CA ASP A 536 -10.27 0.67 -29.43
C ASP A 536 -9.92 -0.34 -30.55
N ALA A 537 -10.15 -1.64 -30.32
CA ALA A 537 -9.95 -2.66 -31.32
C ALA A 537 -10.89 -2.49 -32.56
N ALA A 538 -12.10 -1.96 -32.37
CA ALA A 538 -13.02 -1.65 -33.47
C ALA A 538 -12.52 -0.47 -34.32
N ASP A 539 -11.88 0.53 -33.69
CA ASP A 539 -11.30 1.69 -34.39
C ASP A 539 -10.02 1.33 -35.15
N GLU A 540 -9.19 0.42 -34.66
CA GLU A 540 -7.99 -0.07 -35.41
C GLU A 540 -8.36 -0.90 -36.65
N TYR A 541 -9.45 -1.69 -36.60
CA TYR A 541 -9.94 -2.45 -37.74
C TYR A 541 -10.71 -1.59 -38.79
N SER A 542 -11.11 -0.38 -38.41
CA SER A 542 -11.80 0.57 -39.28
C SER A 542 -10.86 1.54 -40.00
N ARG A 543 -9.56 1.53 -39.66
CA ARG A 543 -8.49 2.26 -40.34
C ARG A 543 -7.63 1.32 -41.20
#